data_f9698ae0789f59104144990d77ca6a78
#
_entry.id   f9698ae0789f59104144990d77ca6a78
#
_cell.length_a   1.000
_cell.length_b   1.000
_cell.length_c   1.000
_cell.angle_alpha   90.00
_cell.angle_beta   90.00
_cell.angle_gamma   90.00
#
_symmetry.space_group_name_H-M   'P 1'
#
loop_
_entity.id
_entity.type
_entity.pdbx_description
1 polymer ?
#
loop_
_entity_poly.entity_id
_entity_poly.type
_entity_poly.pdbx_seq_one_letter_code
_entity_poly.pdbx_strand_id
1 'polypeptide(L)'
;MEHETAARANHRSGYNCAMSVTAAYAEELGLSPMEAMRSAPKPRSERGKCGAFLAGKKILEQLKPEAVPEYERRFIETNGQVECARLVASHGRLRKSCNDYVGNAAILVEELL
;
A
#
# COMPACT_ATOMS: atom_id res chain seq x y z
N MET A 1 2.55 -0.14 14.87
CA MET A 1 3.28 0.81 14.02
C MET A 1 2.34 1.93 13.59
N GLU A 2 2.84 3.16 13.66
CA GLU A 2 1.99 4.34 13.39
C GLU A 2 1.48 4.40 11.95
N HIS A 3 2.32 4.09 10.99
CA HIS A 3 1.93 4.14 9.56
C HIS A 3 0.89 3.08 9.23
N GLU A 4 1.05 1.90 9.79
CA GLU A 4 0.06 0.82 9.63
C GLU A 4 -1.29 1.25 10.20
N THR A 5 -1.28 1.76 11.42
CA THR A 5 -2.51 2.17 12.10
C THR A 5 -3.21 3.27 11.32
N ALA A 6 -2.46 4.28 10.86
CA ALA A 6 -3.01 5.37 10.06
C ALA A 6 -3.57 4.88 8.73
N ALA A 7 -2.84 4.01 8.03
CA ALA A 7 -3.29 3.48 6.74
C ALA A 7 -4.58 2.68 6.89
N ARG A 8 -4.64 1.79 7.88
CA ARG A 8 -5.86 0.99 8.11
C ARG A 8 -7.05 1.87 8.50
N ALA A 9 -6.82 2.90 9.31
CA ALA A 9 -7.88 3.84 9.70
C ALA A 9 -8.40 4.63 8.50
N ASN A 10 -7.50 5.10 7.63
CA ASN A 10 -7.89 5.78 6.41
C ASN A 10 -8.77 4.89 5.54
N HIS A 11 -8.40 3.65 5.40
CA HIS A 11 -9.17 2.68 4.60
C HIS A 11 -10.56 2.45 5.19
N ARG A 12 -10.64 2.30 6.50
CA ARG A 12 -11.94 2.14 7.19
C ARG A 12 -12.82 3.38 7.08
N SER A 13 -12.22 4.55 6.87
CA SER A 13 -12.95 5.81 6.69
C SER A 13 -13.50 5.98 5.28
N GLY A 14 -13.26 5.05 4.38
CA GLY A 14 -13.84 5.06 3.03
C GLY A 14 -12.89 5.45 1.92
N TYR A 15 -11.63 5.75 2.21
CA TYR A 15 -10.64 6.03 1.16
C TYR A 15 -10.19 4.72 0.53
N ASN A 16 -9.82 4.76 -0.76
CA ASN A 16 -9.38 3.55 -1.42
C ASN A 16 -8.01 3.10 -0.88
N CYS A 17 -7.60 1.88 -1.24
CA CYS A 17 -6.38 1.28 -0.71
C CYS A 17 -5.12 2.11 -1.01
N ALA A 18 -5.00 2.65 -2.22
CA ALA A 18 -3.83 3.45 -2.60
C ALA A 18 -3.79 4.78 -1.84
N MET A 19 -4.91 5.48 -1.74
CA MET A 19 -5.02 6.72 -0.98
C MET A 19 -4.69 6.50 0.50
N SER A 20 -5.16 5.39 1.04
CA SER A 20 -4.97 5.06 2.45
C SER A 20 -3.50 4.92 2.82
N VAL A 21 -2.74 4.21 2.00
CA VAL A 21 -1.31 4.02 2.23
C VAL A 21 -0.54 5.32 1.99
N THR A 22 -0.83 6.00 0.88
CA THR A 22 -0.12 7.23 0.51
C THR A 22 -0.31 8.32 1.57
N ALA A 23 -1.54 8.51 2.05
CA ALA A 23 -1.83 9.51 3.07
C ALA A 23 -1.11 9.22 4.39
N ALA A 24 -0.90 7.95 4.73
CA ALA A 24 -0.17 7.57 5.93
C ALA A 24 1.30 8.03 5.90
N TYR A 25 1.83 8.25 4.71
CA TYR A 25 3.21 8.74 4.51
C TYR A 25 3.27 10.18 4.01
N ALA A 26 2.19 10.94 4.15
CA ALA A 26 2.12 12.33 3.67
C ALA A 26 3.27 13.18 4.22
N GLU A 27 3.56 13.07 5.52
CA GLU A 27 4.62 13.84 6.16
C GLU A 27 5.98 13.56 5.53
N GLU A 28 6.31 12.28 5.35
CA GLU A 28 7.58 11.87 4.74
C GLU A 28 7.68 12.34 3.29
N LEU A 29 6.56 12.45 2.60
CA LEU A 29 6.51 12.92 1.22
C LEU A 29 6.50 14.45 1.11
N GLY A 30 6.40 15.16 2.24
CA GLY A 30 6.32 16.62 2.24
C GLY A 30 4.99 17.15 1.75
N LEU A 31 3.92 16.37 1.89
CA LEU A 31 2.58 16.72 1.39
C LEU A 31 1.58 16.79 2.54
N SER A 32 0.48 17.52 2.34
CA SER A 32 -0.67 17.40 3.23
C SER A 32 -1.38 16.07 2.94
N PRO A 33 -2.21 15.55 3.85
CA PRO A 33 -2.97 14.33 3.59
C PRO A 33 -3.79 14.39 2.31
N MET A 34 -4.43 15.52 2.02
CA MET A 34 -5.22 15.69 0.79
C MET A 34 -4.35 15.64 -0.46
N GLU A 35 -3.20 16.30 -0.42
CA GLU A 35 -2.25 16.28 -1.54
C GLU A 35 -1.72 14.87 -1.77
N ALA A 36 -1.41 14.15 -0.69
CA ALA A 36 -0.95 12.76 -0.77
C ALA A 36 -2.01 11.88 -1.43
N MET A 37 -3.28 12.02 -1.04
CA MET A 37 -4.37 11.26 -1.63
C MET A 37 -4.53 11.54 -3.12
N ARG A 38 -4.38 12.81 -3.54
CA ARG A 38 -4.45 13.16 -4.96
C ARG A 38 -3.30 12.59 -5.76
N SER A 39 -2.14 12.41 -5.15
CA SER A 39 -0.96 11.87 -5.82
C SER A 39 -0.95 10.34 -5.84
N ALA A 40 -1.86 9.69 -5.12
CA ALA A 40 -1.88 8.24 -5.01
C ALA A 40 -2.11 7.58 -6.37
N PRO A 41 -1.47 6.43 -6.63
CA PRO A 41 -1.72 5.69 -7.87
C PRO A 41 -3.15 5.17 -7.87
N LYS A 42 -3.70 4.96 -9.07
CA LYS A 42 -5.04 4.39 -9.19
C LYS A 42 -4.97 2.89 -8.92
N PRO A 43 -5.88 2.35 -8.06
CA PRO A 43 -5.94 0.91 -7.85
C PRO A 43 -6.17 0.19 -9.17
N ARG A 44 -5.51 -0.96 -9.32
CA ARG A 44 -5.57 -1.80 -10.51
C ARG A 44 -4.96 -1.18 -11.78
N SER A 45 -4.30 -0.04 -11.66
CA SER A 45 -3.44 0.44 -12.74
C SER A 45 -2.21 -0.48 -12.82
N GLU A 46 -1.35 -0.32 -13.79
CA GLU A 46 -0.17 -1.17 -13.98
C GLU A 46 -0.54 -2.66 -13.98
N ARG A 47 -1.40 -3.07 -14.92
CA ARG A 47 -1.78 -4.48 -15.14
C ARG A 47 -2.59 -5.08 -13.99
N GLY A 48 -3.46 -4.28 -13.37
CA GLY A 48 -4.38 -4.79 -12.36
C GLY A 48 -3.79 -5.00 -10.98
N LYS A 49 -2.64 -4.42 -10.69
CA LYS A 49 -1.99 -4.60 -9.40
C LYS A 49 -2.75 -3.92 -8.27
N CYS A 50 -2.60 -4.46 -7.07
CA CYS A 50 -3.24 -3.95 -5.86
C CYS A 50 -2.83 -2.49 -5.60
N GLY A 51 -3.81 -1.64 -5.30
CA GLY A 51 -3.57 -0.22 -5.03
C GLY A 51 -2.66 0.01 -3.83
N ALA A 52 -2.80 -0.81 -2.79
CA ALA A 52 -1.93 -0.71 -1.62
C ALA A 52 -0.47 -1.03 -1.99
N PHE A 53 -0.28 -2.07 -2.80
CA PHE A 53 1.04 -2.43 -3.31
C PHE A 53 1.64 -1.29 -4.12
N LEU A 54 0.86 -0.75 -5.07
CA LEU A 54 1.33 0.34 -5.94
C LEU A 54 1.66 1.60 -5.15
N ALA A 55 0.89 1.91 -4.12
CA ALA A 55 1.15 3.07 -3.27
C ALA A 55 2.48 2.94 -2.54
N GLY A 56 2.73 1.80 -1.92
CA GLY A 56 3.99 1.54 -1.23
C GLY A 56 5.18 1.59 -2.17
N LYS A 57 5.03 1.02 -3.36
CA LYS A 57 6.06 1.07 -4.39
C LYS A 57 6.38 2.51 -4.78
N LYS A 58 5.36 3.32 -5.03
CA LYS A 58 5.54 4.73 -5.41
C LYS A 58 6.22 5.53 -4.31
N ILE A 59 5.85 5.31 -3.06
CA ILE A 59 6.48 5.98 -1.91
C ILE A 59 7.98 5.67 -1.89
N LEU A 60 8.34 4.39 -2.04
CA LEU A 60 9.75 3.98 -2.04
C LEU A 60 10.49 4.49 -3.28
N GLU A 61 9.84 4.56 -4.43
CA GLU A 61 10.45 5.13 -5.63
C GLU A 61 10.88 6.59 -5.40
N GLN A 62 10.13 7.32 -4.58
CA GLN A 62 10.45 8.71 -4.27
C GLN A 62 11.44 8.87 -3.12
N LEU A 63 11.35 8.03 -2.10
CA LEU A 63 12.14 8.19 -0.87
C LEU A 63 13.36 7.29 -0.79
N LYS A 64 13.29 6.10 -1.38
CA LYS A 64 14.38 5.12 -1.33
C LYS A 64 14.25 4.13 -2.47
N PRO A 65 14.53 4.56 -3.72
CA PRO A 65 14.29 3.71 -4.89
C PRO A 65 15.02 2.37 -4.87
N GLU A 66 16.18 2.28 -4.23
CA GLU A 66 16.92 1.03 -4.12
C GLU A 66 16.19 -0.04 -3.32
N ALA A 67 15.19 0.34 -2.52
CA ALA A 67 14.41 -0.61 -1.72
C ALA A 67 13.25 -1.25 -2.50
N VAL A 68 12.92 -0.75 -3.69
CA VAL A 68 11.75 -1.22 -4.45
C VAL A 68 11.79 -2.73 -4.76
N PRO A 69 12.90 -3.31 -5.25
CA PRO A 69 12.93 -4.76 -5.51
C PRO A 69 12.66 -5.59 -4.26
N GLU A 70 13.21 -5.19 -3.13
CA GLU A 70 12.99 -5.90 -1.87
C GLU A 70 11.54 -5.77 -1.39
N TYR A 71 10.95 -4.59 -1.57
CA TYR A 71 9.55 -4.37 -1.26
C TYR A 71 8.65 -5.30 -2.07
N GLU A 72 8.86 -5.38 -3.38
CA GLU A 72 8.08 -6.26 -4.24
C GLU A 72 8.20 -7.72 -3.82
N ARG A 73 9.42 -8.17 -3.53
CA ARG A 73 9.67 -9.53 -3.08
C ARG A 73 8.93 -9.83 -1.77
N ARG A 74 9.04 -8.94 -0.80
CA ARG A 74 8.40 -9.14 0.51
C ARG A 74 6.88 -9.06 0.45
N PHE A 75 6.34 -8.19 -0.41
CA PHE A 75 4.89 -8.11 -0.57
C PHE A 75 4.32 -9.42 -1.13
N ILE A 76 4.96 -9.97 -2.14
CA ILE A 76 4.57 -11.27 -2.72
C ILE A 76 4.71 -12.39 -1.68
N GLU A 77 5.81 -12.39 -0.94
CA GLU A 77 6.06 -13.39 0.10
C GLU A 77 4.98 -13.35 1.19
N THR A 78 4.58 -12.17 1.61
CA THR A 78 3.58 -11.99 2.67
C THR A 78 2.15 -12.24 2.19
N ASN A 79 1.81 -11.79 0.98
CA ASN A 79 0.43 -11.77 0.50
C ASN A 79 0.17 -12.77 -0.64
N GLY A 80 1.21 -13.32 -1.25
CA GLY A 80 1.12 -14.33 -2.28
C GLY A 80 0.99 -13.80 -3.70
N GLN A 81 0.48 -12.59 -3.88
CA GLN A 81 0.20 -11.99 -5.18
C GLN A 81 0.35 -10.49 -5.13
N VAL A 82 0.34 -9.85 -6.29
CA VAL A 82 0.26 -8.39 -6.40
C VAL A 82 -0.97 -7.93 -7.18
N GLU A 83 -1.61 -8.83 -7.92
CA GLU A 83 -2.80 -8.49 -8.71
C GLU A 83 -4.04 -8.43 -7.82
N CYS A 84 -4.77 -7.32 -7.90
CA CYS A 84 -5.96 -7.07 -7.08
C CYS A 84 -6.99 -8.19 -7.17
N ALA A 85 -7.32 -8.64 -8.38
CA ALA A 85 -8.31 -9.69 -8.58
C ALA A 85 -7.92 -11.01 -7.90
N ARG A 86 -6.64 -11.35 -7.96
CA ARG A 86 -6.15 -12.60 -7.33
C ARG A 86 -6.12 -12.50 -5.81
N LEU A 87 -5.76 -11.33 -5.28
CA LEU A 87 -5.78 -11.08 -3.85
C LEU A 87 -7.21 -11.18 -3.31
N VAL A 88 -8.16 -10.53 -3.99
CA VAL A 88 -9.57 -10.58 -3.58
C VAL A 88 -10.11 -12.02 -3.66
N ALA A 89 -9.77 -12.77 -4.70
CA ALA A 89 -10.20 -14.16 -4.85
C ALA A 89 -9.68 -15.05 -3.72
N SER A 90 -8.56 -14.69 -3.07
CA SER A 90 -7.97 -15.49 -1.99
C SER A 90 -8.44 -15.07 -0.60
N HIS A 91 -9.27 -14.01 -0.46
CA HIS A 91 -9.68 -13.48 0.85
C HIS A 91 -10.23 -14.55 1.79
N GLY A 92 -11.21 -15.31 1.33
CA GLY A 92 -11.85 -16.32 2.17
C GLY A 92 -10.91 -17.42 2.60
N ARG A 93 -10.02 -17.83 1.71
CA ARG A 93 -9.06 -18.91 1.94
C ARG A 93 -7.96 -18.51 2.90
N LEU A 94 -7.46 -17.26 2.78
CA LEU A 94 -6.36 -16.76 3.59
C LEU A 94 -6.83 -15.93 4.78
N ARG A 95 -8.13 -15.74 4.92
CA ARG A 95 -8.74 -14.90 5.98
C ARG A 95 -8.16 -13.47 5.97
N LYS A 96 -7.93 -12.93 4.79
CA LYS A 96 -7.42 -11.57 4.62
C LYS A 96 -8.47 -10.67 3.99
N SER A 97 -8.27 -9.37 4.09
CA SER A 97 -9.12 -8.36 3.47
C SER A 97 -8.25 -7.30 2.80
N CYS A 98 -8.86 -6.40 2.04
CA CYS A 98 -8.11 -5.28 1.47
C CYS A 98 -7.46 -4.43 2.54
N ASN A 99 -8.08 -4.32 3.72
CA ASN A 99 -7.49 -3.60 4.85
C ASN A 99 -6.18 -4.25 5.31
N ASP A 100 -6.07 -5.56 5.22
CA ASP A 100 -4.83 -6.27 5.56
C ASP A 100 -3.72 -5.94 4.57
N TYR A 101 -4.03 -5.85 3.28
CA TYR A 101 -3.03 -5.47 2.28
C TYR A 101 -2.57 -4.02 2.47
N VAL A 102 -3.49 -3.13 2.84
CA VAL A 102 -3.18 -1.74 3.18
C VAL A 102 -2.20 -1.70 4.35
N GLY A 103 -2.50 -2.42 5.42
CA GLY A 103 -1.62 -2.49 6.59
C GLY A 103 -0.27 -3.11 6.26
N ASN A 104 -0.25 -4.20 5.50
CA ASN A 104 0.99 -4.88 5.13
C ASN A 104 1.89 -4.00 4.27
N ALA A 105 1.31 -3.26 3.31
CA ALA A 105 2.08 -2.33 2.50
C ALA A 105 2.72 -1.24 3.37
N ALA A 106 1.95 -0.68 4.30
CA ALA A 106 2.46 0.36 5.20
C ALA A 106 3.60 -0.17 6.08
N ILE A 107 3.46 -1.39 6.60
CA ILE A 107 4.51 -2.02 7.42
C ILE A 107 5.79 -2.19 6.60
N LEU A 108 5.67 -2.72 5.39
CA LEU A 108 6.85 -2.98 4.56
C LEU A 108 7.59 -1.70 4.19
N VAL A 109 6.86 -0.64 3.86
CA VAL A 109 7.49 0.66 3.57
C VAL A 109 8.24 1.15 4.81
N GLU A 110 7.64 1.07 5.99
CA GLU A 110 8.29 1.50 7.22
C GLU A 110 9.56 0.71 7.51
N GLU A 111 9.53 -0.61 7.32
CA GLU A 111 10.69 -1.46 7.55
C GLU A 111 11.84 -1.17 6.56
N LEU A 112 11.51 -0.75 5.34
CA LEU A 112 12.50 -0.53 4.28
C LEU A 112 13.01 0.91 4.19
N LEU A 113 12.31 1.86 4.82
CA LEU A 113 12.80 3.23 4.93
C LEU A 113 13.88 3.31 6.02
#